data_30a3a7e9674ff254901efe55ece0ecb2
#
_entry.id   30a3a7e9674ff254901efe55ece0ecb2
#
_cell.length_a   1.000
_cell.length_b   1.000
_cell.length_c   1.000
_cell.angle_alpha   90.00
_cell.angle_beta   90.00
_cell.angle_gamma   90.00
#
_symmetry.space_group_name_H-M   'P 1'
#
loop_
_entity.id
_entity.type
_entity.pdbx_description
1 polymer ?
#
loop_
_entity_poly.entity_id
_entity_poly.type
_entity_poly.pdbx_seq_one_letter_code
_entity_poly.pdbx_strand_id
1 'polypeptide(L)'
;MSMQQNLDGQLARQAFSRGLVGRVSYWIFHQRKPLLALFVLITLGLGYSASHLKVEAGFFKMIPLHHPYMKTFLDYQKDFGGANKVLVAVKNNRGEVFTPQAMAVLRKVSDEVFFIDGVERSSVTSLFTSNVRYTEVVEDGFTGGNLVDSSYAGTEQQIAQARERTLKSDWVGRIVSNDLSSAMVVANLQETDPATGQRLDLQQVAKRLEQIRQENQTADISIHVIGFAKSIGDIADGASGVLVFFVIAFVITAVLLYWYCGSLMLTGWALICATVPVIWLLGLLPLLELTLDPMSILVPFLIFSIGVSHAVQMTNAWILETLHGADGVTASRNCFQKLFIPGAVALLANALGFMVIALVDIEMVREL
;
A
#
# COMPACT_ATOMS: atom_id res chain seq x y z
N MET A 1 47.62 -39.90 -3.51
CA MET A 1 46.65 -38.87 -3.92
C MET A 1 46.18 -37.96 -2.77
N SER A 2 46.14 -38.37 -1.51
CA SER A 2 45.65 -37.59 -0.36
C SER A 2 46.59 -36.51 0.19
N MET A 3 47.91 -36.69 0.05
CA MET A 3 48.88 -35.75 0.64
C MET A 3 49.09 -34.50 -0.22
N GLN A 4 49.06 -34.65 -1.54
CA GLN A 4 49.18 -33.55 -2.51
C GLN A 4 47.94 -32.65 -2.51
N GLN A 5 46.74 -33.24 -2.43
CA GLN A 5 45.49 -32.47 -2.28
C GLN A 5 45.42 -31.67 -0.96
N ASN A 6 46.01 -32.22 0.14
CA ASN A 6 46.10 -31.50 1.41
C ASN A 6 47.12 -30.35 1.36
N LEU A 7 48.24 -30.50 0.66
CA LEU A 7 49.24 -29.44 0.48
C LEU A 7 48.69 -28.29 -0.39
N ASP A 8 48.05 -28.63 -1.51
CA ASP A 8 47.40 -27.64 -2.40
C ASP A 8 46.27 -26.91 -1.70
N GLY A 9 45.50 -27.59 -0.86
CA GLY A 9 44.47 -26.97 -0.01
C GLY A 9 45.07 -26.04 1.06
N GLN A 10 46.23 -26.39 1.67
CA GLN A 10 46.89 -25.51 2.63
C GLN A 10 47.55 -24.30 1.97
N LEU A 11 48.16 -24.46 0.81
CA LEU A 11 48.76 -23.37 0.02
C LEU A 11 47.68 -22.39 -0.48
N ALA A 12 46.55 -22.91 -0.96
CA ALA A 12 45.39 -22.08 -1.32
C ALA A 12 44.82 -21.29 -0.11
N ARG A 13 44.75 -21.92 1.06
CA ARG A 13 44.31 -21.25 2.31
C ARG A 13 45.29 -20.15 2.75
N GLN A 14 46.60 -20.36 2.60
CA GLN A 14 47.62 -19.34 2.92
C GLN A 14 47.65 -18.20 1.93
N ALA A 15 47.45 -18.46 0.63
CA ALA A 15 47.33 -17.42 -0.39
C ALA A 15 46.08 -16.56 -0.18
N PHE A 16 44.95 -17.17 0.19
CA PHE A 16 43.70 -16.45 0.51
C PHE A 16 43.85 -15.56 1.75
N SER A 17 44.66 -15.96 2.75
CA SER A 17 44.86 -15.17 3.97
C SER A 17 45.67 -13.88 3.77
N ARG A 18 46.42 -13.75 2.66
CA ARG A 18 47.25 -12.58 2.34
C ARG A 18 46.55 -11.53 1.49
N GLY A 19 45.37 -11.82 0.91
CA GLY A 19 44.59 -10.91 0.07
C GLY A 19 43.74 -9.92 0.88
N LEU A 20 43.02 -9.07 0.16
CA LEU A 20 42.11 -8.05 0.71
C LEU A 20 41.03 -8.69 1.60
N VAL A 21 40.44 -9.81 1.18
CA VAL A 21 39.45 -10.60 1.93
C VAL A 21 40.01 -11.10 3.27
N GLY A 22 41.29 -11.56 3.27
CA GLY A 22 41.97 -12.00 4.49
C GLY A 22 42.16 -10.87 5.52
N ARG A 23 42.52 -9.66 5.04
CA ARG A 23 42.66 -8.46 5.90
C ARG A 23 41.31 -8.02 6.48
N VAL A 24 40.27 -8.00 5.67
CA VAL A 24 38.91 -7.65 6.12
C VAL A 24 38.39 -8.69 7.13
N SER A 25 38.57 -9.98 6.84
CA SER A 25 38.23 -11.07 7.75
C SER A 25 38.94 -10.93 9.09
N TYR A 26 40.28 -10.70 9.09
CA TYR A 26 41.04 -10.48 10.31
C TYR A 26 40.52 -9.34 11.14
N TRP A 27 40.25 -8.20 10.51
CA TRP A 27 39.74 -7.00 11.19
C TRP A 27 38.38 -7.26 11.83
N ILE A 28 37.43 -7.87 11.09
CA ILE A 28 36.07 -8.18 11.57
C ILE A 28 36.14 -9.12 12.77
N PHE A 29 36.89 -10.21 12.66
CA PHE A 29 36.96 -11.21 13.75
C PHE A 29 37.74 -10.71 14.97
N HIS A 30 38.71 -9.81 14.78
CA HIS A 30 39.44 -9.18 15.88
C HIS A 30 38.55 -8.16 16.62
N GLN A 31 37.75 -7.36 15.89
CA GLN A 31 36.86 -6.36 16.45
C GLN A 31 35.40 -6.84 16.61
N ARG A 32 35.20 -8.17 16.72
CA ARG A 32 33.82 -8.76 16.72
C ARG A 32 32.91 -8.23 17.81
N LYS A 33 33.42 -7.96 19.03
CA LYS A 33 32.60 -7.46 20.15
C LYS A 33 32.10 -6.03 19.92
N PRO A 34 32.98 -5.03 19.63
CA PRO A 34 32.48 -3.67 19.36
C PRO A 34 31.66 -3.59 18.08
N LEU A 35 31.98 -4.38 17.05
CA LEU A 35 31.15 -4.44 15.85
C LEU A 35 29.74 -4.97 16.14
N LEU A 36 29.64 -6.07 16.91
CA LEU A 36 28.35 -6.60 17.32
C LEU A 36 27.54 -5.57 18.13
N ALA A 37 28.21 -4.88 19.09
CA ALA A 37 27.56 -3.83 19.87
C ALA A 37 27.05 -2.68 18.98
N LEU A 38 27.85 -2.27 17.99
CA LEU A 38 27.46 -1.25 17.01
C LEU A 38 26.25 -1.70 16.18
N PHE A 39 26.25 -2.94 15.66
CA PHE A 39 25.13 -3.49 14.91
C PHE A 39 23.84 -3.53 15.74
N VAL A 40 23.92 -3.96 17.01
CA VAL A 40 22.77 -3.97 17.92
C VAL A 40 22.26 -2.55 18.15
N LEU A 41 23.16 -1.58 18.40
CA LEU A 41 22.79 -0.19 18.63
C LEU A 41 22.10 0.43 17.40
N ILE A 42 22.65 0.21 16.21
CA ILE A 42 22.04 0.66 14.94
C ILE A 42 20.67 -0.01 14.77
N THR A 43 20.56 -1.31 15.01
CA THR A 43 19.30 -2.05 14.87
C THR A 43 18.23 -1.53 15.83
N LEU A 44 18.59 -1.22 17.07
CA LEU A 44 17.66 -0.62 18.04
C LEU A 44 17.25 0.81 17.63
N GLY A 45 18.19 1.62 17.19
CA GLY A 45 17.92 2.98 16.70
C GLY A 45 17.00 3.00 15.48
N LEU A 46 17.31 2.16 14.49
CA LEU A 46 16.47 2.04 13.29
C LEU A 46 15.13 1.35 13.58
N GLY A 47 15.10 0.39 14.50
CA GLY A 47 13.85 -0.20 14.98
C GLY A 47 12.92 0.82 15.64
N TYR A 48 13.48 1.74 16.42
CA TYR A 48 12.73 2.87 16.97
C TYR A 48 12.23 3.81 15.86
N SER A 49 13.07 4.15 14.89
CA SER A 49 12.67 4.95 13.74
C SER A 49 11.55 4.29 12.94
N ALA A 50 11.61 2.97 12.72
CA ALA A 50 10.57 2.20 12.02
C ALA A 50 9.19 2.30 12.68
N SER A 51 9.11 2.52 14.00
CA SER A 51 7.81 2.71 14.69
C SER A 51 7.11 4.03 14.30
N HIS A 52 7.80 4.97 13.65
CA HIS A 52 7.28 6.23 13.14
C HIS A 52 7.01 6.18 11.63
N LEU A 53 7.09 5.00 11.01
CA LEU A 53 6.84 4.82 9.59
C LEU A 53 5.39 5.18 9.24
N LYS A 54 5.23 6.01 8.21
CA LYS A 54 3.93 6.39 7.68
C LYS A 54 3.66 5.62 6.39
N VAL A 55 2.44 5.12 6.26
CA VAL A 55 1.96 4.51 5.01
C VAL A 55 1.18 5.58 4.26
N GLU A 56 1.60 5.88 3.06
CA GLU A 56 0.97 6.90 2.21
C GLU A 56 0.62 6.30 0.85
N ALA A 57 -0.68 6.18 0.58
CA ALA A 57 -1.21 5.72 -0.69
C ALA A 57 -1.62 6.93 -1.55
N GLY A 58 -0.66 7.78 -1.92
CA GLY A 58 -0.94 8.98 -2.71
C GLY A 58 -1.07 8.68 -4.20
N PHE A 59 -2.17 9.11 -4.83
CA PHE A 59 -2.40 8.99 -6.29
C PHE A 59 -1.31 9.68 -7.11
N PHE A 60 -0.88 10.84 -6.66
CA PHE A 60 0.13 11.62 -7.38
C PHE A 60 1.47 10.89 -7.47
N LYS A 61 1.79 9.99 -6.54
CA LYS A 61 2.97 9.13 -6.62
C LYS A 61 2.87 8.04 -7.71
N MET A 62 1.63 7.68 -8.11
CA MET A 62 1.39 6.67 -9.16
C MET A 62 1.49 7.25 -10.58
N ILE A 63 1.56 8.56 -10.73
CA ILE A 63 1.49 9.26 -12.00
C ILE A 63 2.78 10.05 -12.22
N PRO A 64 3.34 10.07 -13.47
CA PRO A 64 4.50 10.86 -13.79
C PRO A 64 4.16 12.37 -13.78
N LEU A 65 4.39 13.04 -12.65
CA LEU A 65 4.04 14.46 -12.46
C LEU A 65 4.77 15.39 -13.46
N HIS A 66 5.90 14.95 -13.99
CA HIS A 66 6.69 15.71 -14.97
C HIS A 66 6.15 15.62 -16.40
N HIS A 67 5.20 14.70 -16.65
CA HIS A 67 4.59 14.55 -17.97
C HIS A 67 3.79 15.82 -18.36
N PRO A 68 3.87 16.31 -19.62
CA PRO A 68 3.19 17.54 -20.03
C PRO A 68 1.70 17.59 -19.70
N TYR A 69 0.98 16.48 -19.90
CA TYR A 69 -0.45 16.40 -19.55
C TYR A 69 -0.69 16.58 -18.05
N MET A 70 0.19 16.02 -17.19
CA MET A 70 0.03 16.18 -15.74
C MET A 70 0.34 17.60 -15.28
N LYS A 71 1.33 18.26 -15.87
CA LYS A 71 1.58 19.68 -15.61
C LYS A 71 0.35 20.52 -15.95
N THR A 72 -0.20 20.33 -17.16
CA THR A 72 -1.42 21.02 -17.57
C THR A 72 -2.58 20.74 -16.61
N PHE A 73 -2.78 19.47 -16.20
CA PHE A 73 -3.81 19.14 -15.22
C PHE A 73 -3.60 19.86 -13.88
N LEU A 74 -2.37 19.86 -13.36
CA LEU A 74 -2.04 20.51 -12.08
C LEU A 74 -2.18 22.03 -12.14
N ASP A 75 -1.87 22.65 -13.27
CA ASP A 75 -1.99 24.09 -13.48
C ASP A 75 -3.47 24.54 -13.46
N TYR A 76 -4.36 23.74 -14.03
CA TYR A 76 -5.78 24.08 -14.20
C TYR A 76 -6.73 23.39 -13.23
N GLN A 77 -6.26 22.44 -12.40
CA GLN A 77 -7.14 21.71 -11.48
C GLN A 77 -7.89 22.61 -10.50
N LYS A 78 -7.32 23.77 -10.12
CA LYS A 78 -7.96 24.74 -9.21
C LYS A 78 -9.13 25.46 -9.88
N ASP A 79 -9.07 25.66 -11.19
CA ASP A 79 -10.06 26.41 -11.95
C ASP A 79 -11.20 25.50 -12.46
N PHE A 80 -10.86 24.26 -12.82
CA PHE A 80 -11.80 23.31 -13.42
C PHE A 80 -12.20 22.13 -12.53
N GLY A 81 -11.68 22.09 -11.29
CA GLY A 81 -11.89 21.00 -10.35
C GLY A 81 -10.87 19.87 -10.52
N GLY A 82 -10.57 19.20 -9.41
CA GLY A 82 -9.62 18.09 -9.33
C GLY A 82 -10.25 16.74 -9.71
N ALA A 83 -9.42 15.69 -9.68
CA ALA A 83 -9.86 14.31 -9.89
C ALA A 83 -10.53 13.69 -8.65
N ASN A 84 -10.65 14.44 -7.56
CA ASN A 84 -11.15 13.95 -6.27
C ASN A 84 -12.68 13.88 -6.23
N LYS A 85 -13.28 13.05 -7.11
CA LYS A 85 -14.72 12.79 -7.06
C LYS A 85 -15.01 11.51 -6.29
N VAL A 86 -16.11 11.55 -5.55
CA VAL A 86 -16.69 10.38 -4.88
C VAL A 86 -18.07 10.15 -5.46
N LEU A 87 -18.36 8.91 -5.82
CA LEU A 87 -19.64 8.44 -6.28
C LEU A 87 -20.11 7.33 -5.35
N VAL A 88 -21.29 7.50 -4.77
CA VAL A 88 -21.93 6.48 -3.93
C VAL A 88 -23.21 6.04 -4.60
N ALA A 89 -23.19 4.85 -5.19
CA ALA A 89 -24.35 4.27 -5.88
C ALA A 89 -25.15 3.40 -4.90
N VAL A 90 -26.44 3.69 -4.82
CA VAL A 90 -27.45 2.90 -4.08
C VAL A 90 -28.23 2.09 -5.10
N LYS A 91 -28.10 0.77 -5.05
CA LYS A 91 -28.73 -0.17 -5.98
C LYS A 91 -29.77 -1.01 -5.27
N ASN A 92 -30.97 -1.08 -5.83
CA ASN A 92 -31.98 -2.05 -5.43
C ASN A 92 -31.76 -3.36 -6.20
N ASN A 93 -31.44 -4.43 -5.48
CA ASN A 93 -31.17 -5.77 -6.07
C ASN A 93 -32.44 -6.47 -6.58
N ARG A 94 -33.62 -5.97 -6.25
CA ARG A 94 -34.93 -6.55 -6.60
C ARG A 94 -35.67 -5.84 -7.73
N GLY A 95 -35.14 -4.70 -8.21
CA GLY A 95 -35.79 -3.93 -9.27
C GLY A 95 -35.38 -2.46 -9.28
N GLU A 96 -36.35 -1.58 -9.54
CA GLU A 96 -36.07 -0.16 -9.62
C GLU A 96 -35.73 0.46 -8.24
N VAL A 97 -34.94 1.54 -8.26
CA VAL A 97 -34.58 2.32 -7.05
C VAL A 97 -35.78 3.12 -6.49
N PHE A 98 -36.81 3.37 -7.30
CA PHE A 98 -38.00 4.10 -6.92
C PHE A 98 -38.96 3.26 -6.04
N THR A 99 -38.46 2.84 -4.89
CA THR A 99 -39.21 2.16 -3.83
C THR A 99 -39.03 2.88 -2.51
N PRO A 100 -39.98 2.78 -1.56
CA PRO A 100 -39.89 3.48 -0.28
C PRO A 100 -38.58 3.21 0.45
N GLN A 101 -38.15 1.94 0.45
CA GLN A 101 -36.92 1.52 1.13
C GLN A 101 -35.67 2.08 0.45
N ALA A 102 -35.55 1.93 -0.89
CA ALA A 102 -34.35 2.39 -1.60
C ALA A 102 -34.22 3.91 -1.62
N MET A 103 -35.35 4.62 -1.76
CA MET A 103 -35.39 6.10 -1.69
C MET A 103 -35.05 6.61 -0.31
N ALA A 104 -35.48 5.94 0.76
CA ALA A 104 -35.09 6.28 2.13
C ALA A 104 -33.57 6.11 2.36
N VAL A 105 -33.00 5.00 1.90
CA VAL A 105 -31.55 4.77 1.95
C VAL A 105 -30.80 5.80 1.11
N LEU A 106 -31.23 6.10 -0.10
CA LEU A 106 -30.61 7.10 -0.96
C LEU A 106 -30.60 8.49 -0.31
N ARG A 107 -31.73 8.90 0.34
CA ARG A 107 -31.81 10.15 1.09
C ARG A 107 -30.79 10.17 2.22
N LYS A 108 -30.79 9.13 3.04
CA LYS A 108 -29.86 9.01 4.17
C LYS A 108 -28.40 9.07 3.70
N VAL A 109 -28.04 8.32 2.66
CA VAL A 109 -26.70 8.35 2.06
C VAL A 109 -26.35 9.73 1.49
N SER A 110 -27.33 10.43 0.87
CA SER A 110 -27.13 11.80 0.37
C SER A 110 -26.79 12.78 1.50
N ASP A 111 -27.53 12.69 2.61
CA ASP A 111 -27.29 13.52 3.79
C ASP A 111 -25.95 13.18 4.44
N GLU A 112 -25.63 11.90 4.61
CA GLU A 112 -24.36 11.46 5.21
C GLU A 112 -23.16 11.88 4.37
N VAL A 113 -23.20 11.75 3.05
CA VAL A 113 -22.13 12.21 2.14
C VAL A 113 -21.96 13.72 2.19
N PHE A 114 -23.07 14.48 2.25
CA PHE A 114 -23.04 15.94 2.35
C PHE A 114 -22.31 16.43 3.60
N PHE A 115 -22.37 15.68 4.70
CA PHE A 115 -21.74 16.04 5.98
C PHE A 115 -20.35 15.42 6.20
N ILE A 116 -19.78 14.73 5.22
CA ILE A 116 -18.38 14.28 5.31
C ILE A 116 -17.45 15.50 5.30
N ASP A 117 -16.51 15.54 6.25
CA ASP A 117 -15.49 16.57 6.28
C ASP A 117 -14.64 16.51 5.00
N GLY A 118 -14.41 17.67 4.37
CA GLY A 118 -13.70 17.75 3.11
C GLY A 118 -14.56 17.56 1.86
N VAL A 119 -15.87 17.28 1.99
CA VAL A 119 -16.80 17.34 0.85
C VAL A 119 -17.14 18.79 0.52
N GLU A 120 -17.00 19.15 -0.74
CA GLU A 120 -17.50 20.40 -1.27
C GLU A 120 -19.02 20.34 -1.39
N ARG A 121 -19.73 20.89 -0.40
CA ARG A 121 -21.18 20.77 -0.24
C ARG A 121 -21.96 21.27 -1.44
N SER A 122 -21.48 22.32 -2.12
CA SER A 122 -22.09 22.87 -3.33
C SER A 122 -22.05 21.91 -4.52
N SER A 123 -21.12 20.97 -4.54
CA SER A 123 -20.93 20.00 -5.61
C SER A 123 -21.78 18.73 -5.43
N VAL A 124 -22.38 18.54 -4.26
CA VAL A 124 -23.18 17.33 -4.00
C VAL A 124 -24.38 17.27 -4.93
N THR A 125 -24.45 16.18 -5.68
CA THR A 125 -25.47 15.93 -6.69
C THR A 125 -26.16 14.59 -6.40
N SER A 126 -27.45 14.64 -6.13
CA SER A 126 -28.31 13.49 -5.81
C SER A 126 -29.74 13.80 -6.24
N LEU A 127 -30.62 12.81 -6.31
CA LEU A 127 -32.05 13.04 -6.55
C LEU A 127 -32.69 13.99 -5.54
N PHE A 128 -32.11 14.12 -4.35
CA PHE A 128 -32.61 14.96 -3.25
C PHE A 128 -31.99 16.36 -3.20
N THR A 129 -31.06 16.68 -4.09
CA THR A 129 -30.40 18.00 -4.08
C THR A 129 -31.08 18.98 -5.06
N SER A 130 -31.08 20.25 -4.71
CA SER A 130 -31.78 21.31 -5.47
C SER A 130 -31.14 21.62 -6.83
N ASN A 131 -29.93 21.24 -7.08
CA ASN A 131 -29.22 21.35 -8.36
C ASN A 131 -29.65 20.28 -9.37
N VAL A 132 -30.42 19.26 -8.94
CA VAL A 132 -30.94 18.20 -9.79
C VAL A 132 -32.39 18.49 -10.12
N ARG A 133 -32.59 18.97 -11.34
CA ARG A 133 -33.89 19.49 -11.80
C ARG A 133 -34.32 18.84 -13.11
N TYR A 134 -35.60 18.84 -13.38
CA TYR A 134 -36.16 18.55 -14.69
C TYR A 134 -36.71 19.84 -15.32
N THR A 135 -36.78 19.85 -16.63
CA THR A 135 -37.41 20.90 -17.43
C THR A 135 -38.25 20.23 -18.51
N GLU A 136 -39.48 20.65 -18.64
CA GLU A 136 -40.44 20.14 -19.63
C GLU A 136 -40.98 21.30 -20.46
N VAL A 137 -41.13 21.05 -21.75
CA VAL A 137 -41.76 22.01 -22.68
C VAL A 137 -43.27 21.82 -22.62
N VAL A 138 -43.99 22.86 -22.34
CA VAL A 138 -45.47 22.90 -22.31
C VAL A 138 -45.96 23.90 -23.34
N GLU A 139 -47.27 23.90 -23.64
CA GLU A 139 -47.86 24.78 -24.66
C GLU A 139 -47.57 26.28 -24.42
N ASP A 140 -47.47 26.69 -23.17
CA ASP A 140 -47.26 28.11 -22.77
C ASP A 140 -45.79 28.41 -22.43
N GLY A 141 -44.83 27.53 -22.71
CA GLY A 141 -43.38 27.74 -22.45
C GLY A 141 -42.67 26.59 -21.78
N PHE A 142 -41.96 26.86 -20.71
CA PHE A 142 -41.20 25.85 -19.97
C PHE A 142 -41.72 25.71 -18.55
N THR A 143 -41.88 24.49 -18.10
CA THR A 143 -42.13 24.17 -16.69
C THR A 143 -40.99 23.31 -16.17
N GLY A 144 -40.76 23.33 -14.88
CA GLY A 144 -39.70 22.50 -14.28
C GLY A 144 -39.62 22.67 -12.77
N GLY A 145 -38.78 21.84 -12.17
CA GLY A 145 -38.62 21.84 -10.72
C GLY A 145 -37.60 20.81 -10.28
N ASN A 146 -37.50 20.58 -8.98
CA ASN A 146 -36.68 19.54 -8.43
C ASN A 146 -37.25 18.16 -8.77
N LEU A 147 -36.42 17.16 -8.92
CA LEU A 147 -36.90 15.79 -9.15
C LEU A 147 -37.64 15.25 -7.92
N VAL A 148 -37.13 15.55 -6.74
CA VAL A 148 -37.79 15.26 -5.46
C VAL A 148 -38.06 16.56 -4.74
N ASP A 149 -39.31 16.77 -4.32
CA ASP A 149 -39.70 17.98 -3.63
C ASP A 149 -39.11 18.05 -2.21
N SER A 150 -38.88 19.25 -1.69
CA SER A 150 -38.37 19.46 -0.32
C SER A 150 -39.34 18.91 0.75
N SER A 151 -40.63 18.79 0.44
CA SER A 151 -41.68 18.20 1.28
C SER A 151 -41.76 16.66 1.20
N TYR A 152 -40.77 16.01 0.59
CA TYR A 152 -40.79 14.57 0.39
C TYR A 152 -40.88 13.80 1.72
N ALA A 153 -41.95 13.03 1.88
CA ALA A 153 -42.26 12.21 3.04
C ALA A 153 -42.18 10.68 2.76
N GLY A 154 -41.83 10.28 1.54
CA GLY A 154 -41.69 8.87 1.16
C GLY A 154 -43.02 8.17 0.81
N THR A 155 -44.08 8.94 0.48
CA THR A 155 -45.35 8.33 0.03
C THR A 155 -45.22 7.75 -1.36
N GLU A 156 -45.99 6.70 -1.66
CA GLU A 156 -46.02 6.08 -2.99
C GLU A 156 -46.26 7.05 -4.12
N GLN A 157 -47.13 8.03 -3.88
CA GLN A 157 -47.47 9.08 -4.86
C GLN A 157 -46.23 9.96 -5.14
N GLN A 158 -45.48 10.37 -4.09
CA GLN A 158 -44.26 11.18 -4.25
C GLN A 158 -43.14 10.41 -4.94
N ILE A 159 -43.05 9.12 -4.70
CA ILE A 159 -42.08 8.23 -5.36
C ILE A 159 -42.40 8.08 -6.84
N ALA A 160 -43.70 7.88 -7.18
CA ALA A 160 -44.15 7.80 -8.56
C ALA A 160 -43.88 9.11 -9.31
N GLN A 161 -44.13 10.27 -8.68
CA GLN A 161 -43.82 11.59 -9.24
C GLN A 161 -42.30 11.79 -9.45
N ALA A 162 -41.48 11.39 -8.48
CA ALA A 162 -40.03 11.47 -8.62
C ALA A 162 -39.53 10.60 -9.79
N ARG A 163 -40.09 9.40 -9.95
CA ARG A 163 -39.80 8.54 -11.08
C ARG A 163 -40.18 9.15 -12.42
N GLU A 164 -41.40 9.70 -12.53
CA GLU A 164 -41.91 10.35 -13.76
C GLU A 164 -41.04 11.56 -14.13
N ARG A 165 -40.71 12.43 -13.16
CA ARG A 165 -39.85 13.62 -13.38
C ARG A 165 -38.42 13.19 -13.79
N THR A 166 -37.93 12.11 -13.22
CA THR A 166 -36.59 11.56 -13.58
C THR A 166 -36.57 11.08 -15.03
N LEU A 167 -37.62 10.39 -15.48
CA LEU A 167 -37.72 9.93 -16.86
C LEU A 167 -37.87 11.10 -17.87
N LYS A 168 -38.41 12.25 -17.45
CA LYS A 168 -38.51 13.49 -18.25
C LYS A 168 -37.23 14.34 -18.20
N SER A 169 -36.20 13.91 -17.46
CA SER A 169 -34.98 14.68 -17.26
C SER A 169 -33.76 13.99 -17.92
N ASP A 170 -32.67 14.75 -18.07
CA ASP A 170 -31.39 14.24 -18.58
C ASP A 170 -30.58 13.50 -17.52
N TRP A 171 -31.18 13.12 -16.40
CA TRP A 171 -30.45 12.49 -15.29
C TRP A 171 -30.42 10.96 -15.37
N VAL A 172 -31.22 10.33 -16.21
CA VAL A 172 -31.11 8.91 -16.58
C VAL A 172 -29.83 8.71 -17.38
N GLY A 173 -29.03 7.74 -17.01
CA GLY A 173 -27.69 7.51 -17.56
C GLY A 173 -26.61 8.41 -16.95
N ARG A 174 -26.94 9.32 -16.03
CA ARG A 174 -25.99 10.19 -15.32
C ARG A 174 -25.92 9.87 -13.82
N ILE A 175 -27.01 10.13 -13.09
CA ILE A 175 -27.12 9.81 -11.66
C ILE A 175 -28.13 8.70 -11.37
N VAL A 176 -28.96 8.36 -12.32
CA VAL A 176 -29.85 7.19 -12.28
C VAL A 176 -29.46 6.25 -13.42
N SER A 177 -29.35 4.96 -13.13
CA SER A 177 -28.99 3.96 -14.15
C SER A 177 -30.05 3.83 -15.23
N ASN A 178 -29.66 3.40 -16.44
CA ASN A 178 -30.57 3.27 -17.58
C ASN A 178 -31.71 2.27 -17.33
N ASP A 179 -31.46 1.28 -16.48
CA ASP A 179 -32.43 0.26 -16.04
C ASP A 179 -33.22 0.69 -14.79
N LEU A 180 -33.01 1.92 -14.31
CA LEU A 180 -33.59 2.48 -13.10
C LEU A 180 -33.31 1.68 -11.82
N SER A 181 -32.42 0.71 -11.84
CA SER A 181 -32.14 -0.13 -10.66
C SER A 181 -31.31 0.58 -9.59
N SER A 182 -30.60 1.65 -9.95
CA SER A 182 -29.72 2.37 -9.04
C SER A 182 -29.78 3.87 -9.24
N ALA A 183 -29.50 4.60 -8.15
CA ALA A 183 -29.23 6.04 -8.20
C ALA A 183 -27.97 6.33 -7.39
N MET A 184 -27.22 7.36 -7.78
CA MET A 184 -25.97 7.70 -7.12
C MET A 184 -25.95 9.11 -6.56
N VAL A 185 -25.16 9.27 -5.52
CA VAL A 185 -24.73 10.53 -4.95
C VAL A 185 -23.33 10.81 -5.47
N VAL A 186 -23.14 11.97 -6.08
CA VAL A 186 -21.84 12.44 -6.58
C VAL A 186 -21.41 13.63 -5.75
N ALA A 187 -20.16 13.66 -5.33
CA ALA A 187 -19.58 14.78 -4.59
C ALA A 187 -18.13 15.00 -4.99
N ASN A 188 -17.67 16.25 -4.99
CA ASN A 188 -16.26 16.58 -5.09
C ASN A 188 -15.66 16.67 -3.69
N LEU A 189 -14.42 16.23 -3.54
CA LEU A 189 -13.62 16.43 -2.34
C LEU A 189 -12.70 17.64 -2.53
N GLN A 190 -12.57 18.43 -1.47
CA GLN A 190 -11.61 19.52 -1.40
C GLN A 190 -10.19 18.94 -1.33
N GLU A 191 -9.21 19.67 -1.80
CA GLU A 191 -7.81 19.23 -1.70
C GLU A 191 -7.19 19.50 -0.33
N THR A 192 -7.72 20.54 0.33
CA THR A 192 -7.28 20.96 1.67
C THR A 192 -8.47 20.96 2.61
N ASP A 193 -8.23 20.53 3.82
CA ASP A 193 -9.20 20.65 4.92
C ASP A 193 -9.38 22.13 5.27
N PRO A 194 -10.59 22.69 5.13
CA PRO A 194 -10.84 24.10 5.40
C PRO A 194 -10.65 24.48 6.88
N ALA A 195 -10.70 23.54 7.81
CA ALA A 195 -10.51 23.79 9.23
C ALA A 195 -9.03 23.89 9.61
N THR A 196 -8.18 23.08 9.00
CA THR A 196 -6.75 22.98 9.36
C THR A 196 -5.82 23.63 8.34
N GLY A 197 -6.30 23.86 7.10
CA GLY A 197 -5.49 24.33 5.97
C GLY A 197 -4.46 23.28 5.47
N GLN A 198 -4.47 22.08 6.03
CA GLN A 198 -3.63 20.98 5.61
C GLN A 198 -4.28 20.18 4.48
N ARG A 199 -3.52 19.32 3.84
CA ARG A 199 -4.04 18.38 2.83
C ARG A 199 -5.12 17.50 3.45
N LEU A 200 -6.23 17.30 2.71
CA LEU A 200 -7.34 16.46 3.18
C LEU A 200 -6.85 15.02 3.42
N ASP A 201 -7.20 14.48 4.59
CA ASP A 201 -6.92 13.09 4.92
C ASP A 201 -7.92 12.15 4.21
N LEU A 202 -7.52 11.68 3.03
CA LEU A 202 -8.34 10.78 2.22
C LEU A 202 -8.59 9.43 2.87
N GLN A 203 -7.76 8.99 3.83
CA GLN A 203 -8.01 7.76 4.58
C GLN A 203 -9.18 7.91 5.56
N GLN A 204 -9.30 9.09 6.20
CA GLN A 204 -10.46 9.38 7.04
C GLN A 204 -11.75 9.44 6.22
N VAL A 205 -11.70 10.10 5.06
CA VAL A 205 -12.83 10.13 4.12
C VAL A 205 -13.22 8.71 3.68
N ALA A 206 -12.25 7.88 3.31
CA ALA A 206 -12.48 6.49 2.91
C ALA A 206 -13.14 5.67 4.03
N LYS A 207 -12.66 5.79 5.26
CA LYS A 207 -13.26 5.12 6.43
C LYS A 207 -14.70 5.56 6.65
N ARG A 208 -14.98 6.85 6.51
CA ARG A 208 -16.37 7.35 6.66
C ARG A 208 -17.28 6.84 5.54
N LEU A 209 -16.80 6.81 4.30
CA LEU A 209 -17.52 6.23 3.17
C LEU A 209 -17.80 4.73 3.36
N GLU A 210 -16.85 4.00 3.88
CA GLU A 210 -17.01 2.57 4.19
C GLU A 210 -18.01 2.34 5.33
N GLN A 211 -18.00 3.19 6.36
CA GLN A 211 -19.03 3.17 7.41
C GLN A 211 -20.42 3.41 6.83
N ILE A 212 -20.58 4.45 5.99
CA ILE A 212 -21.85 4.75 5.30
C ILE A 212 -22.31 3.52 4.51
N ARG A 213 -21.41 2.86 3.79
CA ARG A 213 -21.72 1.64 3.05
C ARG A 213 -22.22 0.54 3.98
N GLN A 214 -21.49 0.24 5.05
CA GLN A 214 -21.84 -0.85 5.98
C GLN A 214 -23.14 -0.61 6.75
N GLU A 215 -23.37 0.63 7.20
CA GLU A 215 -24.56 1.00 7.97
C GLU A 215 -25.85 1.00 7.15
N ASN A 216 -25.75 1.24 5.84
CA ASN A 216 -26.90 1.40 4.96
C ASN A 216 -27.13 0.25 3.98
N GLN A 217 -26.17 -0.67 3.84
CA GLN A 217 -26.31 -1.87 3.01
C GLN A 217 -27.23 -2.89 3.67
N THR A 218 -28.15 -3.49 2.88
CA THR A 218 -29.06 -4.56 3.32
C THR A 218 -29.03 -5.71 2.30
N ALA A 219 -29.77 -6.80 2.56
CA ALA A 219 -29.90 -7.89 1.59
C ALA A 219 -30.50 -7.44 0.26
N ASP A 220 -31.38 -6.45 0.29
CA ASP A 220 -32.09 -5.95 -0.88
C ASP A 220 -31.44 -4.73 -1.52
N ILE A 221 -30.59 -4.02 -0.78
CA ILE A 221 -29.93 -2.80 -1.23
C ILE A 221 -28.42 -2.95 -1.10
N SER A 222 -27.73 -2.82 -2.24
CA SER A 222 -26.29 -2.79 -2.33
C SER A 222 -25.80 -1.35 -2.46
N ILE A 223 -24.73 -1.01 -1.75
CA ILE A 223 -24.08 0.29 -1.86
C ILE A 223 -22.68 0.08 -2.43
N HIS A 224 -22.37 0.80 -3.50
CA HIS A 224 -21.08 0.79 -4.18
C HIS A 224 -20.46 2.17 -4.11
N VAL A 225 -19.25 2.23 -3.56
CA VAL A 225 -18.47 3.47 -3.46
C VAL A 225 -17.38 3.44 -4.53
N ILE A 226 -17.35 4.47 -5.36
CA ILE A 226 -16.37 4.65 -6.43
C ILE A 226 -15.71 6.00 -6.21
N GLY A 227 -14.43 6.07 -6.36
CA GLY A 227 -13.68 7.30 -6.24
C GLY A 227 -12.30 7.08 -5.67
N PHE A 228 -11.49 8.07 -5.88
CA PHE A 228 -10.09 8.01 -5.56
C PHE A 228 -9.83 7.82 -4.06
N ALA A 229 -10.58 8.53 -3.20
CA ALA A 229 -10.48 8.38 -1.76
C ALA A 229 -10.75 6.94 -1.30
N LYS A 230 -11.76 6.26 -1.90
CA LYS A 230 -12.05 4.85 -1.59
C LYS A 230 -10.89 3.94 -1.99
N SER A 231 -10.31 4.14 -3.17
CA SER A 231 -9.15 3.36 -3.62
C SER A 231 -7.95 3.52 -2.70
N ILE A 232 -7.66 4.74 -2.22
CA ILE A 232 -6.61 4.98 -1.22
C ILE A 232 -6.89 4.23 0.07
N GLY A 233 -8.13 4.27 0.56
CA GLY A 233 -8.52 3.54 1.77
C GLY A 233 -8.33 2.04 1.61
N ASP A 234 -8.79 1.45 0.52
CA ASP A 234 -8.68 0.01 0.23
C ASP A 234 -7.21 -0.44 0.12
N ILE A 235 -6.37 0.41 -0.47
CA ILE A 235 -4.92 0.16 -0.54
C ILE A 235 -4.30 0.23 0.87
N ALA A 236 -4.66 1.22 1.68
CA ALA A 236 -4.16 1.36 3.05
C ALA A 236 -4.61 0.19 3.95
N ASP A 237 -5.87 -0.26 3.79
CA ASP A 237 -6.38 -1.44 4.51
C ASP A 237 -5.69 -2.72 4.01
N GLY A 238 -5.44 -2.86 2.71
CA GLY A 238 -4.64 -3.93 2.13
C GLY A 238 -3.21 -3.94 2.66
N ALA A 239 -2.61 -2.77 2.83
CA ALA A 239 -1.27 -2.63 3.39
C ALA A 239 -1.16 -3.17 4.83
N SER A 240 -2.18 -2.94 5.66
CA SER A 240 -2.22 -3.51 7.01
C SER A 240 -2.30 -5.05 7.00
N GLY A 241 -2.97 -5.63 6.01
CA GLY A 241 -3.04 -7.09 5.80
C GLY A 241 -1.70 -7.70 5.42
N VAL A 242 -0.82 -6.98 4.75
CA VAL A 242 0.51 -7.46 4.32
C VAL A 242 1.39 -7.86 5.51
N LEU A 243 1.26 -7.17 6.65
CA LEU A 243 2.00 -7.54 7.87
C LEU A 243 1.64 -8.96 8.34
N VAL A 244 0.38 -9.34 8.26
CA VAL A 244 -0.09 -10.70 8.60
C VAL A 244 0.55 -11.73 7.66
N PHE A 245 0.57 -11.46 6.37
CA PHE A 245 1.24 -12.34 5.40
C PHE A 245 2.75 -12.42 5.64
N PHE A 246 3.39 -11.31 6.05
CA PHE A 246 4.81 -11.33 6.43
C PHE A 246 5.06 -12.27 7.62
N VAL A 247 4.23 -12.20 8.67
CA VAL A 247 4.33 -13.10 9.83
C VAL A 247 4.14 -14.58 9.41
N ILE A 248 3.16 -14.85 8.54
CA ILE A 248 2.92 -16.20 8.01
C ILE A 248 4.16 -16.69 7.23
N ALA A 249 4.70 -15.88 6.32
CA ALA A 249 5.90 -16.22 5.56
C ALA A 249 7.10 -16.44 6.46
N PHE A 250 7.26 -15.61 7.50
CA PHE A 250 8.32 -15.76 8.51
C PHE A 250 8.21 -17.10 9.25
N VAL A 251 7.00 -17.48 9.70
CA VAL A 251 6.78 -18.77 10.39
C VAL A 251 7.05 -19.96 9.48
N ILE A 252 6.56 -19.93 8.23
CA ILE A 252 6.84 -20.98 7.24
C ILE A 252 8.36 -21.10 7.02
N THR A 253 9.05 -19.98 6.83
CA THR A 253 10.51 -19.95 6.65
C THR A 253 11.22 -20.49 7.88
N ALA A 254 10.79 -20.15 9.08
CA ALA A 254 11.38 -20.67 10.33
C ALA A 254 11.25 -22.20 10.43
N VAL A 255 10.08 -22.74 10.08
CA VAL A 255 9.84 -24.20 10.07
C VAL A 255 10.74 -24.90 9.04
N LEU A 256 10.80 -24.36 7.81
CA LEU A 256 11.65 -24.92 6.75
C LEU A 256 13.14 -24.85 7.09
N LEU A 257 13.60 -23.73 7.66
CA LEU A 257 14.98 -23.58 8.13
C LEU A 257 15.30 -24.55 9.26
N TYR A 258 14.38 -24.72 10.21
CA TYR A 258 14.58 -25.69 11.28
C TYR A 258 14.69 -27.11 10.74
N TRP A 259 13.84 -27.48 9.82
CA TRP A 259 13.90 -28.80 9.16
C TRP A 259 15.22 -28.98 8.39
N TYR A 260 15.70 -27.93 7.73
CA TYR A 260 16.95 -27.94 6.98
C TYR A 260 18.18 -28.01 7.89
N CYS A 261 18.28 -27.16 8.91
CA CYS A 261 19.45 -27.01 9.78
C CYS A 261 19.50 -28.07 10.90
N GLY A 262 18.37 -28.68 11.27
CA GLY A 262 18.27 -29.62 12.41
C GLY A 262 18.61 -29.02 13.77
N SER A 263 18.68 -27.65 13.89
CA SER A 263 19.13 -26.97 15.10
C SER A 263 18.39 -25.66 15.28
N LEU A 264 17.70 -25.49 16.41
CA LEU A 264 17.01 -24.24 16.78
C LEU A 264 17.96 -23.04 16.87
N MET A 265 19.18 -23.27 17.34
CA MET A 265 20.19 -22.21 17.48
C MET A 265 20.61 -21.67 16.10
N LEU A 266 20.93 -22.55 15.15
CA LEU A 266 21.30 -22.13 13.78
C LEU A 266 20.16 -21.48 13.05
N THR A 267 18.95 -22.03 13.17
CA THR A 267 17.72 -21.42 12.63
C THR A 267 17.50 -20.02 13.20
N GLY A 268 17.63 -19.86 14.52
CA GLY A 268 17.46 -18.56 15.18
C GLY A 268 18.46 -17.52 14.66
N TRP A 269 19.74 -17.87 14.55
CA TRP A 269 20.74 -16.95 14.00
C TRP A 269 20.49 -16.60 12.53
N ALA A 270 20.10 -17.59 11.72
CA ALA A 270 19.76 -17.35 10.31
C ALA A 270 18.58 -16.37 10.18
N LEU A 271 17.53 -16.56 10.97
CA LEU A 271 16.35 -15.67 10.98
C LEU A 271 16.70 -14.26 11.48
N ILE A 272 17.49 -14.13 12.54
CA ILE A 272 17.98 -12.82 13.02
C ILE A 272 18.73 -12.10 11.90
N CYS A 273 19.68 -12.77 11.26
CA CYS A 273 20.47 -12.19 10.17
C CYS A 273 19.60 -11.78 8.97
N ALA A 274 18.53 -12.52 8.67
CA ALA A 274 17.59 -12.17 7.61
C ALA A 274 16.64 -11.02 7.97
N THR A 275 16.29 -10.87 9.26
CA THR A 275 15.34 -9.86 9.74
C THR A 275 15.99 -8.50 9.97
N VAL A 276 17.26 -8.46 10.39
CA VAL A 276 18.00 -7.22 10.66
C VAL A 276 17.97 -6.26 9.45
N PRO A 277 18.28 -6.68 8.20
CA PRO A 277 18.20 -5.79 7.04
C PRO A 277 16.79 -5.24 6.79
N VAL A 278 15.74 -5.99 7.10
CA VAL A 278 14.35 -5.52 7.00
C VAL A 278 14.09 -4.41 8.00
N ILE A 279 14.53 -4.57 9.25
CA ILE A 279 14.43 -3.52 10.27
C ILE A 279 15.19 -2.26 9.84
N TRP A 280 16.38 -2.43 9.26
CA TRP A 280 17.20 -1.31 8.80
C TRP A 280 16.53 -0.58 7.64
N LEU A 281 15.97 -1.30 6.67
CA LEU A 281 15.20 -0.70 5.58
C LEU A 281 14.05 0.14 6.13
N LEU A 282 13.17 -0.48 6.93
CA LEU A 282 11.99 0.18 7.46
C LEU A 282 12.33 1.37 8.37
N GLY A 283 13.48 1.30 9.06
CA GLY A 283 13.95 2.38 9.92
C GLY A 283 14.62 3.53 9.16
N LEU A 284 15.20 3.26 7.99
CA LEU A 284 15.79 4.29 7.15
C LEU A 284 14.74 5.15 6.45
N LEU A 285 13.58 4.59 6.08
CA LEU A 285 12.53 5.32 5.37
C LEU A 285 12.11 6.61 6.11
N PRO A 286 11.73 6.60 7.41
CA PRO A 286 11.38 7.83 8.11
C PRO A 286 12.53 8.82 8.25
N LEU A 287 13.79 8.34 8.35
CA LEU A 287 14.96 9.20 8.45
C LEU A 287 15.27 9.92 7.13
N LEU A 288 14.87 9.34 6.00
CA LEU A 288 15.01 9.94 4.68
C LEU A 288 13.72 10.67 4.23
N GLU A 289 12.76 10.84 5.16
CA GLU A 289 11.44 11.45 4.90
C GLU A 289 10.64 10.71 3.81
N LEU A 290 10.96 9.43 3.59
CA LEU A 290 10.24 8.56 2.67
C LEU A 290 9.08 7.87 3.40
N THR A 291 8.00 7.63 2.66
CA THR A 291 6.81 6.95 3.15
C THR A 291 6.69 5.58 2.49
N LEU A 292 6.01 4.65 3.16
CA LEU A 292 5.72 3.35 2.58
C LEU A 292 4.49 3.48 1.67
N ASP A 293 4.68 3.23 0.39
CA ASP A 293 3.62 3.20 -0.62
C ASP A 293 3.17 1.74 -0.94
N PRO A 294 2.07 1.55 -1.71
CA PRO A 294 1.53 0.23 -2.00
C PRO A 294 2.48 -0.70 -2.77
N MET A 295 3.45 -0.18 -3.52
CA MET A 295 4.46 -1.01 -4.20
C MET A 295 5.63 -1.31 -3.29
N SER A 296 6.14 -0.31 -2.58
CA SER A 296 7.29 -0.46 -1.67
C SER A 296 6.98 -1.37 -0.47
N ILE A 297 5.70 -1.62 -0.16
CA ILE A 297 5.29 -2.57 0.88
C ILE A 297 5.75 -4.01 0.62
N LEU A 298 6.06 -4.36 -0.62
CA LEU A 298 6.59 -5.68 -0.98
C LEU A 298 8.10 -5.80 -0.80
N VAL A 299 8.84 -4.68 -0.70
CA VAL A 299 10.30 -4.67 -0.58
C VAL A 299 10.81 -5.36 0.68
N PRO A 300 10.19 -5.23 1.85
CA PRO A 300 10.55 -6.00 3.04
C PRO A 300 10.57 -7.51 2.83
N PHE A 301 9.60 -8.06 2.07
CA PHE A 301 9.59 -9.50 1.73
C PHE A 301 10.78 -9.89 0.85
N LEU A 302 11.08 -9.04 -0.13
CA LEU A 302 12.18 -9.26 -1.04
C LEU A 302 13.52 -9.28 -0.28
N ILE A 303 13.76 -8.29 0.58
CA ILE A 303 14.97 -8.19 1.40
C ILE A 303 15.06 -9.35 2.39
N PHE A 304 13.94 -9.72 3.02
CA PHE A 304 13.88 -10.89 3.90
C PHE A 304 14.27 -12.16 3.14
N SER A 305 13.71 -12.38 1.95
CA SER A 305 14.01 -13.57 1.12
C SER A 305 15.50 -13.63 0.71
N ILE A 306 16.06 -12.49 0.29
CA ILE A 306 17.50 -12.39 -0.02
C ILE A 306 18.33 -12.69 1.25
N GLY A 307 17.95 -12.11 2.38
CA GLY A 307 18.62 -12.34 3.66
C GLY A 307 18.60 -13.81 4.08
N VAL A 308 17.46 -14.47 3.95
CA VAL A 308 17.33 -15.93 4.21
C VAL A 308 18.24 -16.73 3.29
N SER A 309 18.27 -16.42 2.00
CA SER A 309 19.14 -17.13 1.04
C SER A 309 20.61 -17.05 1.43
N HIS A 310 21.10 -15.86 1.78
CA HIS A 310 22.49 -15.69 2.23
C HIS A 310 22.75 -16.35 3.59
N ALA A 311 21.80 -16.28 4.53
CA ALA A 311 21.91 -16.92 5.82
C ALA A 311 22.00 -18.45 5.69
N VAL A 312 21.22 -19.06 4.80
CA VAL A 312 21.28 -20.50 4.50
C VAL A 312 22.65 -20.89 3.92
N GLN A 313 23.18 -20.11 2.98
CA GLN A 313 24.50 -20.35 2.39
C GLN A 313 25.60 -20.32 3.46
N MET A 314 25.59 -19.30 4.34
CA MET A 314 26.54 -19.19 5.44
C MET A 314 26.42 -20.33 6.45
N THR A 315 25.19 -20.68 6.84
CA THR A 315 24.92 -21.78 7.78
C THR A 315 25.41 -23.12 7.23
N ASN A 316 25.10 -23.40 5.94
CA ASN A 316 25.56 -24.62 5.29
C ASN A 316 27.09 -24.71 5.23
N ALA A 317 27.75 -23.62 4.83
CA ALA A 317 29.19 -23.56 4.80
C ALA A 317 29.82 -23.77 6.19
N TRP A 318 29.19 -23.19 7.24
CA TRP A 318 29.61 -23.35 8.63
C TRP A 318 29.47 -24.80 9.11
N ILE A 319 28.36 -25.46 8.82
CA ILE A 319 28.13 -26.87 9.13
C ILE A 319 29.22 -27.74 8.48
N LEU A 320 29.52 -27.52 7.21
CA LEU A 320 30.54 -28.26 6.49
C LEU A 320 31.93 -28.07 7.10
N GLU A 321 32.33 -26.85 7.47
CA GLU A 321 33.63 -26.60 8.13
C GLU A 321 33.72 -27.27 9.50
N THR A 322 32.63 -27.25 10.29
CA THR A 322 32.60 -27.94 11.60
C THR A 322 32.64 -29.46 11.47
N LEU A 323 31.99 -30.02 10.46
CA LEU A 323 32.09 -31.47 10.15
C LEU A 323 33.51 -31.87 9.74
N HIS A 324 34.31 -30.97 9.15
CA HIS A 324 35.72 -31.18 8.86
C HIS A 324 36.67 -30.94 10.06
N GLY A 325 36.10 -30.72 11.25
CA GLY A 325 36.85 -30.61 12.50
C GLY A 325 37.31 -29.20 12.86
N ALA A 326 36.83 -28.15 12.17
CA ALA A 326 37.11 -26.77 12.55
C ALA A 326 36.29 -26.37 13.80
N ASP A 327 36.93 -25.64 14.73
CA ASP A 327 36.22 -25.01 15.83
C ASP A 327 35.29 -23.89 15.30
N GLY A 328 34.26 -23.50 16.07
CA GLY A 328 33.21 -22.61 15.62
C GLY A 328 33.71 -21.24 15.12
N VAL A 329 34.79 -20.68 15.70
CA VAL A 329 35.34 -19.38 15.27
C VAL A 329 36.15 -19.55 13.96
N THR A 330 36.94 -20.59 13.84
CA THR A 330 37.68 -20.92 12.62
C THR A 330 36.72 -21.25 11.48
N ALA A 331 35.68 -22.05 11.74
CA ALA A 331 34.63 -22.34 10.77
C ALA A 331 33.96 -21.05 10.25
N SER A 332 33.57 -20.13 11.15
CA SER A 332 32.98 -18.85 10.77
C SER A 332 33.90 -17.99 9.92
N ARG A 333 35.19 -17.95 10.26
CA ARG A 333 36.20 -17.21 9.48
C ARG A 333 36.40 -17.80 8.09
N ASN A 334 36.50 -19.13 7.99
CA ASN A 334 36.63 -19.83 6.71
C ASN A 334 35.41 -19.59 5.82
N CYS A 335 34.21 -19.68 6.39
CA CYS A 335 32.95 -19.39 5.67
C CYS A 335 32.93 -17.97 5.13
N PHE A 336 33.26 -16.98 5.97
CA PHE A 336 33.36 -15.59 5.53
C PHE A 336 34.32 -15.43 4.36
N GLN A 337 35.53 -15.98 4.45
CA GLN A 337 36.51 -15.88 3.37
C GLN A 337 36.06 -16.54 2.06
N LYS A 338 35.36 -17.69 2.14
CA LYS A 338 34.84 -18.40 0.97
C LYS A 338 33.66 -17.68 0.29
N LEU A 339 32.76 -17.14 1.11
CA LEU A 339 31.48 -16.58 0.62
C LEU A 339 31.49 -15.06 0.43
N PHE A 340 32.55 -14.36 0.87
CA PHE A 340 32.61 -12.90 0.77
C PHE A 340 32.52 -12.41 -0.67
N ILE A 341 33.33 -12.96 -1.58
CA ILE A 341 33.32 -12.51 -2.98
C ILE A 341 31.99 -12.85 -3.67
N PRO A 342 31.50 -14.11 -3.70
CA PRO A 342 30.24 -14.42 -4.37
C PRO A 342 29.04 -13.70 -3.73
N GLY A 343 29.05 -13.56 -2.40
CA GLY A 343 28.00 -12.80 -1.71
C GLY A 343 28.03 -11.30 -2.05
N ALA A 344 29.21 -10.68 -2.07
CA ALA A 344 29.35 -9.28 -2.44
C ALA A 344 28.93 -9.02 -3.90
N VAL A 345 29.29 -9.91 -4.83
CA VAL A 345 28.89 -9.80 -6.24
C VAL A 345 27.37 -9.92 -6.38
N ALA A 346 26.75 -10.87 -5.68
CA ALA A 346 25.29 -11.03 -5.71
C ALA A 346 24.56 -9.79 -5.16
N LEU A 347 25.03 -9.24 -4.04
CA LEU A 347 24.44 -8.03 -3.45
C LEU A 347 24.65 -6.81 -4.35
N LEU A 348 25.83 -6.66 -4.97
CA LEU A 348 26.08 -5.57 -5.94
C LEU A 348 25.19 -5.70 -7.17
N ALA A 349 24.99 -6.92 -7.69
CA ALA A 349 24.08 -7.15 -8.81
C ALA A 349 22.64 -6.75 -8.47
N ASN A 350 22.16 -7.10 -7.28
CA ASN A 350 20.85 -6.67 -6.80
C ASN A 350 20.76 -5.13 -6.66
N ALA A 351 21.78 -4.51 -6.05
CA ALA A 351 21.83 -3.06 -5.91
C ALA A 351 21.82 -2.33 -7.27
N LEU A 352 22.55 -2.83 -8.27
CA LEU A 352 22.52 -2.30 -9.62
C LEU A 352 21.14 -2.49 -10.27
N GLY A 353 20.48 -3.61 -10.04
CA GLY A 353 19.10 -3.83 -10.49
C GLY A 353 18.13 -2.77 -9.94
N PHE A 354 18.20 -2.49 -8.64
CA PHE A 354 17.39 -1.43 -8.02
C PHE A 354 17.77 -0.03 -8.53
N MET A 355 19.04 0.26 -8.75
CA MET A 355 19.48 1.54 -9.32
C MET A 355 18.90 1.78 -10.72
N VAL A 356 18.75 0.73 -11.54
CA VAL A 356 18.13 0.84 -12.88
C VAL A 356 16.63 1.16 -12.74
N ILE A 357 15.94 0.58 -11.76
CA ILE A 357 14.54 0.89 -11.48
C ILE A 357 14.37 2.36 -11.10
N ALA A 358 15.31 2.95 -10.37
CA ALA A 358 15.29 4.36 -9.99
C ALA A 358 15.37 5.34 -11.18
N LEU A 359 15.69 4.88 -12.40
CA LEU A 359 15.67 5.70 -13.63
C LEU A 359 14.25 5.82 -14.24
N VAL A 360 13.27 5.10 -13.74
CA VAL A 360 11.88 5.16 -14.23
C VAL A 360 11.25 6.47 -13.76
N ASP A 361 10.58 7.18 -14.68
CA ASP A 361 9.94 8.48 -14.40
C ASP A 361 8.53 8.32 -13.80
N ILE A 362 8.40 7.45 -12.80
CA ILE A 362 7.22 7.27 -11.95
C ILE A 362 7.71 7.29 -10.51
N GLU A 363 7.26 8.27 -9.73
CA GLU A 363 7.77 8.51 -8.38
C GLU A 363 7.67 7.25 -7.49
N MET A 364 6.52 6.58 -7.50
CA MET A 364 6.28 5.34 -6.76
C MET A 364 7.25 4.19 -7.15
N VAL A 365 7.67 4.13 -8.44
CA VAL A 365 8.62 3.11 -8.91
C VAL A 365 10.05 3.49 -8.58
N ARG A 366 10.35 4.79 -8.58
CA ARG A 366 11.67 5.33 -8.27
C ARG A 366 12.00 5.23 -6.79
N GLU A 367 10.99 5.27 -5.90
CA GLU A 367 11.15 5.13 -4.45
C GLU A 367 11.26 3.66 -3.98
N LEU A 368 11.10 2.67 -4.89
CA LEU A 368 11.35 1.24 -4.65
C LEU A 368 12.85 0.96 -4.42
#